data_c433a77e633f7d0cbfff51f05858788f
#
_entry.id   c433a77e633f7d0cbfff51f05858788f
#
_cell.length_a   1.000
_cell.length_b   1.000
_cell.length_c   1.000
_cell.angle_alpha   90.00
_cell.angle_beta   90.00
_cell.angle_gamma   90.00
#
_symmetry.space_group_name_H-M   'P 1'
#
loop_
_entity.id
_entity.type
_entity.pdbx_description
1 polymer ?
#
loop_
_entity_poly.entity_id
_entity_poly.type
_entity_poly.pdbx_seq_one_letter_code
_entity_poly.pdbx_strand_id
1 'polypeptide(L)'
;WKKSVRNNAVESMVRAKAEGKVKYIGFSFHDDLELFEEILNAADWDFCQIQLNYYDRDYQAGVKGAKMAAERGMGVVVMEPLRGGLLVDLPKNVQEVFDASAFERSNVEWSFDWLWDMPEISCVLSGMSTMQQLDDNISYMKRAKVGMLTNDEHAVIDAAKAALDAKAAIPCTGCNYCVDMCPNKIAIPYNFRAYNMGVLYDDMDLAKEFYAEEVTSYGRRAEHCTSCGTCEEICPQHIKISEWLPKVDELLNT
;
A
#
# COMPACT_ATOMS: atom_id res chain seq x y z
N TRP A 1 -0.56 -15.57 10.43
CA TRP A 1 -1.10 -15.68 11.79
C TRP A 1 -1.07 -17.10 12.34
N LYS A 2 -1.68 -18.08 11.68
CA LYS A 2 -1.69 -19.49 12.11
C LYS A 2 -0.29 -20.04 12.44
N LYS A 3 0.74 -19.65 11.67
CA LYS A 3 2.14 -20.03 11.95
C LYS A 3 2.66 -19.37 13.22
N SER A 4 2.33 -18.10 13.47
CA SER A 4 2.73 -17.34 14.65
C SER A 4 2.12 -17.94 15.93
N VAL A 5 0.84 -18.27 15.90
CA VAL A 5 0.14 -18.95 17.00
C VAL A 5 0.76 -20.32 17.26
N ARG A 6 0.94 -21.15 16.24
CA ARG A 6 1.55 -22.50 16.38
C ARG A 6 2.96 -22.45 16.95
N ASN A 7 3.71 -21.39 16.68
CA ASN A 7 5.09 -21.23 17.15
C ASN A 7 5.20 -20.43 18.45
N ASN A 8 4.09 -20.17 19.14
CA ASN A 8 4.02 -19.37 20.38
C ASN A 8 4.73 -18.02 20.26
N ALA A 9 4.57 -17.36 19.11
CA ALA A 9 5.27 -16.08 18.87
C ALA A 9 4.73 -14.97 19.78
N VAL A 10 3.42 -14.92 19.99
CA VAL A 10 2.77 -13.93 20.85
C VAL A 10 3.23 -14.09 22.29
N GLU A 11 3.15 -15.30 22.84
CA GLU A 11 3.59 -15.62 24.21
C GLU A 11 5.08 -15.31 24.41
N SER A 12 5.88 -15.53 23.38
CA SER A 12 7.32 -15.23 23.42
C SER A 12 7.58 -13.72 23.49
N MET A 13 6.81 -12.92 22.74
CA MET A 13 6.89 -11.45 22.80
C MET A 13 6.42 -10.91 24.14
N VAL A 14 5.28 -11.38 24.64
CA VAL A 14 4.76 -11.00 25.97
C VAL A 14 5.76 -11.32 27.07
N ARG A 15 6.36 -12.52 27.03
CA ARG A 15 7.42 -12.91 27.99
C ARG A 15 8.65 -12.01 27.88
N ALA A 16 9.11 -11.69 26.67
CA ALA A 16 10.26 -10.80 26.48
C ALA A 16 10.00 -9.40 27.06
N LYS A 17 8.76 -8.88 26.92
CA LYS A 17 8.34 -7.62 27.54
C LYS A 17 8.33 -7.73 29.07
N ALA A 18 7.76 -8.80 29.64
CA ALA A 18 7.73 -9.02 31.08
C ALA A 18 9.12 -9.18 31.69
N GLU A 19 10.07 -9.78 30.96
CA GLU A 19 11.47 -9.92 31.37
C GLU A 19 12.31 -8.64 31.15
N GLY A 20 11.72 -7.56 30.64
CA GLY A 20 12.40 -6.30 30.37
C GLY A 20 13.37 -6.32 29.19
N LYS A 21 13.34 -7.37 28.36
CA LYS A 21 14.20 -7.49 27.16
C LYS A 21 13.78 -6.52 26.05
N VAL A 22 12.49 -6.21 25.98
CA VAL A 22 11.89 -5.19 25.10
C VAL A 22 10.95 -4.32 25.91
N LYS A 23 10.78 -3.06 25.53
CA LYS A 23 9.85 -2.14 26.20
C LYS A 23 8.45 -2.24 25.61
N TYR A 24 8.38 -2.42 24.30
CA TYR A 24 7.14 -2.39 23.53
C TYR A 24 7.07 -3.61 22.61
N ILE A 25 5.87 -4.12 22.40
CA ILE A 25 5.57 -5.19 21.44
C ILE A 25 4.46 -4.75 20.51
N GLY A 26 4.52 -5.22 19.27
CA GLY A 26 3.53 -4.88 18.26
C GLY A 26 3.57 -5.86 17.10
N PHE A 27 2.77 -5.58 16.10
CA PHE A 27 2.71 -6.41 14.91
C PHE A 27 2.60 -5.57 13.64
N SER A 28 3.11 -6.11 12.54
CA SER A 28 2.89 -5.60 11.19
C SER A 28 1.79 -6.42 10.53
N PHE A 29 0.93 -5.77 9.73
CA PHE A 29 -0.29 -6.37 9.23
C PHE A 29 -0.53 -6.08 7.74
N HIS A 30 -0.89 -7.16 7.01
CA HIS A 30 -1.28 -7.14 5.61
C HIS A 30 -2.33 -8.24 5.36
N ASP A 31 -3.57 -8.02 5.77
CA ASP A 31 -4.66 -8.95 5.54
C ASP A 31 -6.01 -8.23 5.73
N ASP A 32 -7.11 -8.97 5.80
CA ASP A 32 -8.43 -8.39 6.00
C ASP A 32 -8.69 -7.88 7.44
N LEU A 33 -9.73 -7.07 7.58
CA LEU A 33 -10.07 -6.45 8.87
C LEU A 33 -10.47 -7.49 9.93
N GLU A 34 -11.08 -8.62 9.54
CA GLU A 34 -11.53 -9.66 10.48
C GLU A 34 -10.31 -10.30 11.17
N LEU A 35 -9.27 -10.63 10.40
CA LEU A 35 -8.01 -11.13 10.95
C LEU A 35 -7.28 -10.06 11.77
N PHE A 36 -7.37 -8.78 11.38
CA PHE A 36 -6.82 -7.70 12.18
C PHE A 36 -7.44 -7.67 13.57
N GLU A 37 -8.77 -7.78 13.66
CA GLU A 37 -9.50 -7.84 14.94
C GLU A 37 -9.08 -9.04 15.80
N GLU A 38 -8.88 -10.23 15.19
CA GLU A 38 -8.39 -11.42 15.89
C GLU A 38 -7.01 -11.16 16.51
N ILE A 39 -6.07 -10.61 15.73
CA ILE A 39 -4.71 -10.32 16.21
C ILE A 39 -4.73 -9.24 17.29
N LEU A 40 -5.54 -8.21 17.10
CA LEU A 40 -5.70 -7.11 18.04
C LEU A 40 -6.16 -7.60 19.43
N ASN A 41 -6.96 -8.69 19.46
CA ASN A 41 -7.46 -9.30 20.69
C ASN A 41 -6.48 -10.31 21.32
N ALA A 42 -5.39 -10.66 20.66
CA ALA A 42 -4.51 -11.74 21.10
C ALA A 42 -3.54 -11.35 22.22
N ALA A 43 -3.23 -10.06 22.39
CA ALA A 43 -2.34 -9.55 23.44
C ALA A 43 -2.54 -8.06 23.69
N ASP A 44 -1.93 -7.55 24.78
CA ASP A 44 -1.86 -6.11 25.05
C ASP A 44 -0.70 -5.51 24.24
N TRP A 45 -1.00 -5.23 22.97
CA TRP A 45 -0.08 -4.63 22.03
C TRP A 45 0.17 -3.16 22.32
N ASP A 46 1.40 -2.70 22.15
CA ASP A 46 1.75 -1.29 22.29
C ASP A 46 1.58 -0.52 20.97
N PHE A 47 1.75 -1.19 19.83
CA PHE A 47 1.59 -0.59 18.50
C PHE A 47 1.24 -1.63 17.44
N CYS A 48 0.73 -1.13 16.31
CA CYS A 48 0.62 -1.91 15.08
C CYS A 48 1.18 -1.11 13.89
N GLN A 49 1.58 -1.82 12.85
CA GLN A 49 1.97 -1.25 11.57
C GLN A 49 1.01 -1.73 10.49
N ILE A 50 0.34 -0.80 9.83
CA ILE A 50 -0.69 -1.07 8.82
C ILE A 50 -0.41 -0.31 7.52
N GLN A 51 -0.86 -0.84 6.40
CA GLN A 51 -0.96 -0.09 5.15
C GLN A 51 -2.12 0.89 5.25
N LEU A 52 -1.88 2.17 4.93
CA LEU A 52 -2.93 3.19 4.88
C LEU A 52 -2.51 4.36 4.00
N ASN A 53 -3.39 4.79 3.12
CA ASN A 53 -3.29 6.00 2.31
C ASN A 53 -4.70 6.46 1.91
N TYR A 54 -4.83 7.66 1.32
CA TYR A 54 -6.16 8.21 0.99
C TYR A 54 -6.91 7.42 -0.09
N TYR A 55 -6.21 6.62 -0.90
CA TYR A 55 -6.83 5.77 -1.91
C TYR A 55 -7.35 4.46 -1.30
N ASP A 56 -6.52 3.75 -0.52
CA ASP A 56 -6.81 2.45 0.08
C ASP A 56 -7.42 2.57 1.51
N ARG A 57 -8.22 3.62 1.76
CA ARG A 57 -8.74 3.93 3.10
C ARG A 57 -9.66 2.87 3.72
N ASP A 58 -10.29 2.06 2.88
CA ASP A 58 -11.22 0.99 3.27
C ASP A 58 -10.63 -0.41 3.00
N TYR A 59 -9.34 -0.48 2.73
CA TYR A 59 -8.65 -1.69 2.33
C TYR A 59 -7.80 -2.26 3.47
N GLN A 60 -7.74 -3.59 3.62
CA GLN A 60 -7.07 -4.30 4.73
C GLN A 60 -7.61 -3.83 6.10
N ALA A 61 -6.72 -3.43 7.04
CA ALA A 61 -7.13 -2.82 8.30
C ALA A 61 -7.83 -1.46 8.06
N GLY A 62 -7.33 -0.68 7.12
CA GLY A 62 -7.87 0.61 6.72
C GLY A 62 -8.04 1.61 7.86
N VAL A 63 -8.85 2.64 7.63
CA VAL A 63 -9.20 3.64 8.65
C VAL A 63 -9.91 3.00 9.85
N LYS A 64 -10.71 1.96 9.62
CA LYS A 64 -11.39 1.23 10.71
C LYS A 64 -10.39 0.58 11.66
N GLY A 65 -9.41 -0.15 11.13
CA GLY A 65 -8.38 -0.79 11.94
C GLY A 65 -7.52 0.23 12.69
N ALA A 66 -7.18 1.37 12.06
CA ALA A 66 -6.46 2.46 12.72
C ALA A 66 -7.24 2.97 13.96
N LYS A 67 -8.55 3.22 13.82
CA LYS A 67 -9.42 3.64 14.93
C LYS A 67 -9.48 2.60 16.03
N MET A 68 -9.69 1.34 15.70
CA MET A 68 -9.75 0.24 16.66
C MET A 68 -8.45 0.10 17.47
N ALA A 69 -7.30 0.28 16.84
CA ALA A 69 -6.01 0.27 17.52
C ALA A 69 -5.84 1.50 18.45
N ALA A 70 -6.17 2.68 17.96
CA ALA A 70 -6.08 3.93 18.74
C ALA A 70 -7.01 3.93 19.95
N GLU A 71 -8.23 3.41 19.84
CA GLU A 71 -9.19 3.25 20.95
C GLU A 71 -8.64 2.36 22.07
N ARG A 72 -7.70 1.49 21.78
CA ARG A 72 -6.97 0.66 22.75
C ARG A 72 -5.70 1.31 23.29
N GLY A 73 -5.42 2.56 22.91
CA GLY A 73 -4.23 3.29 23.31
C GLY A 73 -2.94 2.83 22.59
N MET A 74 -3.07 2.09 21.49
CA MET A 74 -1.94 1.63 20.69
C MET A 74 -1.42 2.74 19.77
N GLY A 75 -0.11 2.74 19.53
CA GLY A 75 0.47 3.52 18.45
C GLY A 75 0.16 2.91 17.08
N VAL A 76 -0.24 3.73 16.11
CA VAL A 76 -0.46 3.28 14.73
C VAL A 76 0.65 3.82 13.84
N VAL A 77 1.43 2.90 13.27
CA VAL A 77 2.48 3.18 12.30
C VAL A 77 1.94 2.88 10.90
N VAL A 78 2.05 3.85 9.99
CA VAL A 78 1.55 3.72 8.62
C VAL A 78 2.67 3.38 7.67
N MET A 79 2.51 2.30 6.91
CA MET A 79 3.31 1.96 5.74
C MET A 79 2.52 2.20 4.45
N GLU A 80 3.22 2.31 3.33
CA GLU A 80 2.65 2.59 2.00
C GLU A 80 1.82 3.90 1.93
N PRO A 81 2.26 5.00 2.54
CA PRO A 81 1.50 6.26 2.51
C PRO A 81 1.33 6.80 1.09
N LEU A 82 2.24 6.44 0.18
CA LEU A 82 2.25 6.83 -1.23
C LEU A 82 1.94 5.65 -2.18
N ARG A 83 1.46 4.52 -1.64
CA ARG A 83 1.07 3.32 -2.39
C ARG A 83 2.13 2.87 -3.41
N GLY A 84 3.37 2.65 -2.93
CA GLY A 84 4.48 2.23 -3.80
C GLY A 84 4.88 3.28 -4.85
N GLY A 85 4.52 4.55 -4.66
CA GLY A 85 4.79 5.66 -5.58
C GLY A 85 3.61 6.05 -6.48
N LEU A 86 2.55 5.24 -6.56
CA LEU A 86 1.36 5.54 -7.40
C LEU A 86 0.76 6.93 -7.10
N LEU A 87 0.78 7.34 -5.83
CA LEU A 87 0.22 8.62 -5.39
C LEU A 87 1.21 9.81 -5.53
N VAL A 88 2.38 9.59 -6.12
CA VAL A 88 3.37 10.64 -6.44
C VAL A 88 3.15 11.15 -7.85
N ASP A 89 3.18 10.23 -8.82
CA ASP A 89 2.98 10.52 -10.24
C ASP A 89 1.56 10.07 -10.61
N LEU A 90 0.62 11.00 -10.54
CA LEU A 90 -0.80 10.69 -10.73
C LEU A 90 -1.18 10.66 -12.21
N PRO A 91 -2.15 9.81 -12.59
CA PRO A 91 -2.78 9.89 -13.91
C PRO A 91 -3.34 11.28 -14.18
N LYS A 92 -3.33 11.71 -15.46
CA LYS A 92 -3.71 13.07 -15.86
C LYS A 92 -5.08 13.49 -15.32
N ASN A 93 -6.08 12.62 -15.44
CA ASN A 93 -7.45 12.88 -14.95
C ASN A 93 -7.52 13.08 -13.42
N VAL A 94 -6.59 12.50 -12.67
CA VAL A 94 -6.50 12.67 -11.22
C VAL A 94 -5.71 13.93 -10.87
N GLN A 95 -4.61 14.18 -11.60
CA GLN A 95 -3.82 15.40 -11.45
C GLN A 95 -4.67 16.65 -11.71
N GLU A 96 -5.52 16.62 -12.75
CA GLU A 96 -6.44 17.71 -13.08
C GLU A 96 -7.40 18.06 -11.92
N VAL A 97 -7.76 17.10 -11.05
CA VAL A 97 -8.58 17.36 -9.85
C VAL A 97 -7.80 18.21 -8.83
N PHE A 98 -6.53 17.88 -8.58
CA PHE A 98 -5.71 18.66 -7.67
C PHE A 98 -5.36 20.03 -8.27
N ASP A 99 -5.03 20.10 -9.54
CA ASP A 99 -4.67 21.35 -10.24
C ASP A 99 -5.85 22.33 -10.34
N ALA A 100 -7.08 21.82 -10.43
CA ALA A 100 -8.29 22.64 -10.44
C ALA A 100 -8.68 23.14 -9.04
N SER A 101 -8.07 22.62 -7.98
CA SER A 101 -8.35 23.05 -6.61
C SER A 101 -7.72 24.42 -6.31
N ALA A 102 -8.25 25.09 -5.31
CA ALA A 102 -7.70 26.38 -4.84
C ALA A 102 -6.48 26.18 -3.90
N PHE A 103 -6.01 24.96 -3.70
CA PHE A 103 -5.00 24.60 -2.73
C PHE A 103 -3.69 24.23 -3.43
N GLU A 104 -2.60 24.91 -3.06
CA GLU A 104 -1.27 24.64 -3.59
C GLU A 104 -0.57 23.56 -2.73
N ARG A 105 -0.58 22.30 -3.19
CA ARG A 105 0.13 21.18 -2.58
C ARG A 105 0.65 20.23 -3.65
N SER A 106 1.82 19.65 -3.42
CA SER A 106 2.28 18.49 -4.17
C SER A 106 1.43 17.24 -3.87
N ASN A 107 1.47 16.25 -4.76
CA ASN A 107 0.77 14.98 -4.55
C ASN A 107 1.25 14.25 -3.27
N VAL A 108 2.54 14.40 -2.95
CA VAL A 108 3.13 13.86 -1.71
C VAL A 108 2.55 14.56 -0.49
N GLU A 109 2.40 15.90 -0.53
CA GLU A 109 1.79 16.66 0.56
C GLU A 109 0.34 16.29 0.78
N TRP A 110 -0.48 16.16 -0.27
CA TRP A 110 -1.85 15.68 -0.15
C TRP A 110 -1.95 14.33 0.57
N SER A 111 -1.05 13.40 0.21
CA SER A 111 -1.02 12.07 0.80
C SER A 111 -0.63 12.08 2.29
N PHE A 112 0.40 12.84 2.64
CA PHE A 112 0.86 12.93 4.02
C PHE A 112 -0.08 13.75 4.89
N ASP A 113 -0.59 14.87 4.39
CA ASP A 113 -1.52 15.72 5.14
C ASP A 113 -2.80 14.99 5.47
N TRP A 114 -3.31 14.13 4.56
CA TRP A 114 -4.46 13.28 4.85
C TRP A 114 -4.20 12.29 5.99
N LEU A 115 -2.99 11.74 6.09
CA LEU A 115 -2.62 10.86 7.20
C LEU A 115 -2.43 11.63 8.51
N TRP A 116 -1.73 12.77 8.47
CA TRP A 116 -1.46 13.58 9.66
C TRP A 116 -2.71 14.29 10.19
N ASP A 117 -3.74 14.43 9.37
CA ASP A 117 -5.03 14.97 9.78
C ASP A 117 -5.74 14.07 10.80
N MET A 118 -5.47 12.76 10.75
CA MET A 118 -6.09 11.76 11.61
C MET A 118 -5.43 11.67 12.98
N PRO A 119 -6.20 11.77 14.10
CA PRO A 119 -5.66 11.66 15.46
C PRO A 119 -5.13 10.27 15.81
N GLU A 120 -5.53 9.24 15.06
CA GLU A 120 -5.14 7.85 15.27
C GLU A 120 -3.69 7.57 14.85
N ILE A 121 -3.14 8.37 13.94
CA ILE A 121 -1.84 8.08 13.33
C ILE A 121 -0.69 8.61 14.19
N SER A 122 0.19 7.73 14.61
CA SER A 122 1.34 8.05 15.45
C SER A 122 2.62 8.28 14.65
N CYS A 123 2.79 7.54 13.54
CA CYS A 123 3.99 7.62 12.71
C CYS A 123 3.66 7.25 11.27
N VAL A 124 4.24 7.98 10.30
CA VAL A 124 4.16 7.68 8.88
C VAL A 124 5.56 7.32 8.38
N LEU A 125 5.68 6.14 7.78
CA LEU A 125 6.94 5.68 7.18
C LEU A 125 7.09 6.25 5.77
N SER A 126 8.32 6.47 5.35
CA SER A 126 8.62 6.88 3.97
C SER A 126 9.81 6.13 3.43
N GLY A 127 9.70 5.68 2.16
CA GLY A 127 10.77 5.02 1.41
C GLY A 127 11.73 5.99 0.73
N MET A 128 12.09 7.09 1.38
CA MET A 128 13.01 8.13 0.87
C MET A 128 14.34 7.50 0.46
N SER A 129 14.80 7.82 -0.75
CA SER A 129 16.08 7.33 -1.28
C SER A 129 17.02 8.46 -1.74
N THR A 130 16.55 9.71 -1.72
CA THR A 130 17.34 10.89 -2.06
C THR A 130 17.30 11.94 -0.94
N MET A 131 18.33 12.79 -0.88
CA MET A 131 18.35 13.91 0.08
C MET A 131 17.21 14.88 -0.15
N GLN A 132 16.84 15.13 -1.41
CA GLN A 132 15.71 16.01 -1.74
C GLN A 132 14.40 15.48 -1.13
N GLN A 133 14.10 14.20 -1.30
CA GLN A 133 12.91 13.58 -0.70
C GLN A 133 12.90 13.67 0.83
N LEU A 134 14.08 13.54 1.46
CA LEU A 134 14.21 13.69 2.92
C LEU A 134 13.91 15.13 3.35
N ASP A 135 14.51 16.11 2.69
CA ASP A 135 14.33 17.53 3.01
C ASP A 135 12.88 17.98 2.80
N ASP A 136 12.26 17.53 1.69
CA ASP A 136 10.85 17.80 1.39
C ASP A 136 9.94 17.21 2.46
N ASN A 137 10.10 15.92 2.78
CA ASN A 137 9.27 15.22 3.78
C ASN A 137 9.43 15.84 5.18
N ILE A 138 10.66 16.24 5.57
CA ILE A 138 10.88 16.97 6.82
C ILE A 138 10.15 18.33 6.79
N SER A 139 10.20 19.04 5.65
CA SER A 139 9.50 20.31 5.48
C SER A 139 8.00 20.14 5.64
N TYR A 140 7.41 19.13 5.01
CA TYR A 140 5.98 18.81 5.14
C TYR A 140 5.61 18.46 6.57
N MET A 141 6.40 17.59 7.23
CA MET A 141 6.15 17.16 8.60
C MET A 141 6.16 18.33 9.61
N LYS A 142 6.95 19.38 9.39
CA LYS A 142 7.02 20.54 10.30
C LYS A 142 5.68 21.26 10.49
N ARG A 143 4.76 21.15 9.53
CA ARG A 143 3.42 21.76 9.61
C ARG A 143 2.33 20.76 9.98
N ALA A 144 2.69 19.46 10.11
CA ALA A 144 1.75 18.39 10.41
C ALA A 144 0.98 18.67 11.72
N LYS A 145 -0.32 18.52 11.66
CA LYS A 145 -1.22 18.76 12.78
C LYS A 145 -2.51 17.95 12.60
N VAL A 146 -2.97 17.34 13.65
CA VAL A 146 -4.30 16.69 13.66
C VAL A 146 -5.39 17.72 13.38
N GLY A 147 -6.34 17.38 12.51
CA GLY A 147 -7.42 18.24 12.09
C GLY A 147 -6.95 19.43 11.24
N MET A 148 -5.91 19.25 10.42
CA MET A 148 -5.34 20.33 9.61
C MET A 148 -6.09 20.56 8.30
N LEU A 149 -6.81 19.56 7.80
CA LEU A 149 -7.55 19.64 6.55
C LEU A 149 -8.97 20.19 6.79
N THR A 150 -9.37 21.09 5.91
CA THR A 150 -10.75 21.59 5.84
C THR A 150 -11.67 20.60 5.12
N ASN A 151 -12.99 20.78 5.24
CA ASN A 151 -13.96 19.98 4.50
C ASN A 151 -13.78 20.10 2.97
N ASP A 152 -13.39 21.27 2.47
CA ASP A 152 -13.16 21.48 1.04
C ASP A 152 -11.92 20.71 0.57
N GLU A 153 -10.85 20.65 1.38
CA GLU A 153 -9.66 19.86 1.09
C GLU A 153 -9.96 18.36 1.13
N HIS A 154 -10.75 17.88 2.07
CA HIS A 154 -11.25 16.50 2.06
C HIS A 154 -12.06 16.19 0.81
N ALA A 155 -12.92 17.11 0.36
CA ALA A 155 -13.70 16.93 -0.87
C ALA A 155 -12.81 16.83 -2.12
N VAL A 156 -11.70 17.57 -2.19
CA VAL A 156 -10.71 17.43 -3.27
C VAL A 156 -10.06 16.05 -3.26
N ILE A 157 -9.65 15.54 -2.09
CA ILE A 157 -9.08 14.19 -1.96
C ILE A 157 -10.10 13.11 -2.33
N ASP A 158 -11.37 13.28 -1.95
CA ASP A 158 -12.45 12.35 -2.31
C ASP A 158 -12.70 12.34 -3.82
N ALA A 159 -12.66 13.50 -4.47
CA ALA A 159 -12.77 13.59 -5.93
C ALA A 159 -11.58 12.93 -6.64
N ALA A 160 -10.35 13.12 -6.13
CA ALA A 160 -9.15 12.46 -6.64
C ALA A 160 -9.23 10.93 -6.50
N LYS A 161 -9.70 10.43 -5.34
CA LYS A 161 -9.96 9.00 -5.14
C LYS A 161 -10.99 8.48 -6.14
N ALA A 162 -12.10 9.18 -6.34
CA ALA A 162 -13.13 8.77 -7.29
C ALA A 162 -12.60 8.73 -8.74
N ALA A 163 -11.72 9.66 -9.11
CA ALA A 163 -11.07 9.67 -10.42
C ALA A 163 -10.10 8.50 -10.61
N LEU A 164 -9.41 8.05 -9.53
CA LEU A 164 -8.61 6.82 -9.54
C LEU A 164 -9.49 5.57 -9.66
N ASP A 165 -10.58 5.49 -8.92
CA ASP A 165 -11.52 4.36 -8.95
C ASP A 165 -12.18 4.17 -10.31
N ALA A 166 -12.33 5.25 -11.09
CA ALA A 166 -12.89 5.20 -12.44
C ALA A 166 -11.99 4.45 -13.45
N LYS A 167 -10.72 4.22 -13.11
CA LYS A 167 -9.77 3.47 -13.93
C LYS A 167 -9.66 2.03 -13.41
N ALA A 168 -9.94 1.05 -14.28
CA ALA A 168 -9.82 -0.38 -13.95
C ALA A 168 -8.34 -0.80 -13.88
N ALA A 169 -7.71 -0.64 -12.74
CA ALA A 169 -6.32 -1.03 -12.50
C ALA A 169 -6.23 -2.27 -11.59
N ILE A 170 -5.12 -3.01 -11.71
CA ILE A 170 -4.83 -4.13 -10.82
C ILE A 170 -4.35 -3.55 -9.47
N PRO A 171 -4.97 -3.91 -8.32
CA PRO A 171 -4.64 -3.31 -7.02
C PRO A 171 -3.33 -3.89 -6.42
N CYS A 172 -2.29 -4.01 -7.23
CA CYS A 172 -0.98 -4.51 -6.80
C CYS A 172 -0.16 -3.39 -6.17
N THR A 173 0.34 -3.61 -4.94
CA THR A 173 1.19 -2.67 -4.21
C THR A 173 2.69 -2.91 -4.41
N GLY A 174 3.08 -3.95 -5.17
CA GLY A 174 4.49 -4.25 -5.43
C GLY A 174 5.23 -4.89 -4.25
N CYS A 175 4.54 -5.47 -3.26
CA CYS A 175 5.14 -6.06 -2.07
C CYS A 175 6.04 -7.27 -2.31
N ASN A 176 6.02 -7.87 -3.49
CA ASN A 176 6.86 -8.98 -3.98
C ASN A 176 6.67 -10.35 -3.30
N TYR A 177 5.74 -10.53 -2.34
CA TYR A 177 5.55 -11.82 -1.65
C TYR A 177 5.23 -12.99 -2.61
N CYS A 178 4.54 -12.72 -3.72
CA CYS A 178 4.17 -13.71 -4.73
C CYS A 178 5.35 -14.19 -5.60
N VAL A 179 6.46 -13.43 -5.68
CA VAL A 179 7.59 -13.71 -6.60
C VAL A 179 8.31 -15.00 -6.21
N ASP A 180 8.64 -15.16 -4.93
CA ASP A 180 9.35 -16.35 -4.43
C ASP A 180 8.47 -17.61 -4.50
N MET A 181 7.16 -17.44 -4.43
CA MET A 181 6.19 -18.54 -4.46
C MET A 181 5.89 -19.05 -5.88
N CYS A 182 6.19 -18.27 -6.91
CA CYS A 182 5.92 -18.66 -8.28
C CYS A 182 6.91 -19.72 -8.78
N PRO A 183 6.46 -20.95 -9.14
CA PRO A 183 7.34 -22.00 -9.65
C PRO A 183 8.01 -21.61 -10.97
N ASN A 184 7.34 -20.80 -11.78
CA ASN A 184 7.84 -20.33 -13.07
C ASN A 184 8.59 -18.98 -12.99
N LYS A 185 8.83 -18.47 -11.78
CA LYS A 185 9.60 -17.23 -11.53
C LYS A 185 9.07 -16.02 -12.29
N ILE A 186 7.76 -15.94 -12.50
CA ILE A 186 7.11 -14.78 -13.12
C ILE A 186 7.33 -13.57 -12.23
N ALA A 187 7.74 -12.46 -12.82
CA ALA A 187 7.84 -11.18 -12.12
C ALA A 187 6.46 -10.51 -11.97
N ILE A 188 5.55 -11.15 -11.23
CA ILE A 188 4.14 -10.77 -11.12
C ILE A 188 3.94 -9.28 -10.86
N PRO A 189 4.61 -8.63 -9.87
CA PRO A 189 4.44 -7.20 -9.63
C PRO A 189 4.87 -6.32 -10.80
N TYR A 190 5.93 -6.70 -11.52
CA TYR A 190 6.38 -5.96 -12.70
C TYR A 190 5.42 -6.11 -13.88
N ASN A 191 4.86 -7.31 -14.10
CA ASN A 191 3.80 -7.54 -15.07
C ASN A 191 2.58 -6.66 -14.79
N PHE A 192 2.15 -6.59 -13.52
CA PHE A 192 1.02 -5.78 -13.10
C PHE A 192 1.32 -4.28 -13.16
N ARG A 193 2.55 -3.88 -12.84
CA ARG A 193 2.99 -2.49 -12.97
C ARG A 193 2.94 -2.03 -14.43
N ALA A 194 3.45 -2.82 -15.37
CA ALA A 194 3.38 -2.51 -16.80
C ALA A 194 1.91 -2.34 -17.26
N TYR A 195 1.03 -3.28 -16.88
CA TYR A 195 -0.39 -3.19 -17.19
C TYR A 195 -1.01 -1.88 -16.63
N ASN A 196 -0.76 -1.61 -15.35
CA ASN A 196 -1.29 -0.43 -14.69
C ASN A 196 -0.77 0.87 -15.31
N MET A 197 0.48 0.93 -15.75
CA MET A 197 1.03 2.08 -16.49
C MET A 197 0.19 2.36 -17.74
N GLY A 198 -0.07 1.34 -18.56
CA GLY A 198 -0.87 1.50 -19.76
C GLY A 198 -2.31 1.96 -19.48
N VAL A 199 -2.96 1.37 -18.47
CA VAL A 199 -4.38 1.63 -18.17
C VAL A 199 -4.57 2.95 -17.42
N LEU A 200 -3.73 3.22 -16.40
CA LEU A 200 -3.88 4.42 -15.57
C LEU A 200 -3.48 5.69 -16.31
N TYR A 201 -2.39 5.63 -17.09
CA TYR A 201 -1.82 6.80 -17.75
C TYR A 201 -2.27 6.93 -19.22
N ASP A 202 -3.07 5.98 -19.76
CA ASP A 202 -3.46 5.90 -21.17
C ASP A 202 -2.24 5.89 -22.11
N ASP A 203 -1.13 5.27 -21.67
CA ASP A 203 0.14 5.21 -22.41
C ASP A 203 0.58 3.75 -22.58
N MET A 204 0.08 3.11 -23.63
CA MET A 204 0.40 1.73 -23.96
C MET A 204 1.81 1.57 -24.50
N ASP A 205 2.36 2.58 -25.13
CA ASP A 205 3.73 2.51 -25.69
C ASP A 205 4.75 2.49 -24.55
N LEU A 206 4.60 3.37 -23.57
CA LEU A 206 5.41 3.35 -22.35
C LEU A 206 5.26 2.03 -21.58
N ALA A 207 4.03 1.50 -21.47
CA ALA A 207 3.78 0.23 -20.81
C ALA A 207 4.48 -0.94 -21.50
N LYS A 208 4.48 -1.00 -22.84
CA LYS A 208 5.16 -2.03 -23.64
C LYS A 208 6.68 -1.89 -23.56
N GLU A 209 7.22 -0.68 -23.59
CA GLU A 209 8.65 -0.43 -23.40
C GLU A 209 9.11 -0.94 -22.02
N PHE A 210 8.43 -0.55 -20.94
CA PHE A 210 8.71 -1.04 -19.61
C PHE A 210 8.59 -2.58 -19.52
N TYR A 211 7.56 -3.17 -20.14
CA TYR A 211 7.35 -4.62 -20.16
C TYR A 211 8.49 -5.34 -20.88
N ALA A 212 8.94 -4.79 -22.00
CA ALA A 212 10.07 -5.35 -22.76
C ALA A 212 11.37 -5.31 -21.96
N GLU A 213 11.67 -4.19 -21.31
CA GLU A 213 12.91 -3.99 -20.56
C GLU A 213 12.93 -4.77 -19.24
N GLU A 214 11.88 -4.67 -18.43
CA GLU A 214 11.89 -5.15 -17.04
C GLU A 214 11.30 -6.57 -16.87
N VAL A 215 10.57 -7.06 -17.88
CA VAL A 215 9.92 -8.36 -17.81
C VAL A 215 10.44 -9.32 -18.87
N THR A 216 10.34 -8.94 -20.15
CA THR A 216 10.68 -9.83 -21.28
C THR A 216 12.17 -10.13 -21.33
N SER A 217 13.03 -9.14 -21.14
CA SER A 217 14.49 -9.28 -21.15
C SER A 217 15.01 -10.30 -20.13
N TYR A 218 14.27 -10.51 -19.05
CA TYR A 218 14.60 -11.46 -17.98
C TYR A 218 13.83 -12.79 -18.07
N GLY A 219 13.01 -13.01 -19.10
CA GLY A 219 12.21 -14.22 -19.27
C GLY A 219 11.15 -14.44 -18.19
N ARG A 220 10.60 -13.35 -17.60
CA ARG A 220 9.69 -13.40 -16.45
C ARG A 220 8.25 -13.02 -16.83
N ARG A 221 7.84 -13.36 -18.03
CA ARG A 221 6.58 -12.94 -18.66
C ARG A 221 5.36 -13.64 -18.08
N ALA A 222 4.22 -12.97 -18.22
CA ALA A 222 2.90 -13.47 -17.83
C ALA A 222 2.50 -14.76 -18.56
N GLU A 223 2.93 -14.97 -19.83
CA GLU A 223 2.65 -16.17 -20.63
C GLU A 223 3.11 -17.48 -19.97
N HIS A 224 4.09 -17.41 -19.06
CA HIS A 224 4.57 -18.59 -18.35
C HIS A 224 3.67 -19.03 -17.20
N CYS A 225 2.52 -18.39 -17.01
CA CYS A 225 1.59 -18.72 -15.94
C CYS A 225 0.87 -20.05 -16.22
N THR A 226 0.97 -20.98 -15.26
CA THR A 226 0.27 -22.29 -15.30
C THR A 226 -1.00 -22.29 -14.46
N SER A 227 -1.44 -21.15 -13.97
CA SER A 227 -2.63 -20.97 -13.13
C SER A 227 -2.66 -21.89 -11.89
N CYS A 228 -1.49 -22.15 -11.28
CA CYS A 228 -1.38 -23.03 -10.12
C CYS A 228 -1.92 -22.41 -8.80
N GLY A 229 -2.20 -21.11 -8.75
CA GLY A 229 -2.80 -20.40 -7.61
C GLY A 229 -1.88 -20.11 -6.42
N THR A 230 -0.67 -20.67 -6.35
CA THR A 230 0.21 -20.54 -5.18
C THR A 230 0.54 -19.09 -4.81
N CYS A 231 0.63 -18.21 -5.81
CA CYS A 231 0.88 -16.77 -5.60
C CYS A 231 -0.34 -16.02 -5.04
N GLU A 232 -1.56 -16.53 -5.26
CA GLU A 232 -2.80 -15.93 -4.74
C GLU A 232 -2.98 -16.20 -3.25
N GLU A 233 -2.55 -17.38 -2.77
CA GLU A 233 -2.63 -17.76 -1.35
C GLU A 233 -1.84 -16.85 -0.43
N ILE A 234 -0.79 -16.20 -0.95
CA ILE A 234 0.08 -15.30 -0.17
C ILE A 234 -0.13 -13.82 -0.52
N CYS A 235 -1.01 -13.52 -1.48
CA CYS A 235 -1.24 -12.14 -1.90
C CYS A 235 -2.04 -11.37 -0.84
N PRO A 236 -1.45 -10.35 -0.18
CA PRO A 236 -2.17 -9.58 0.84
C PRO A 236 -3.29 -8.72 0.24
N GLN A 237 -3.27 -8.55 -1.08
CA GLN A 237 -4.28 -7.81 -1.83
C GLN A 237 -5.39 -8.72 -2.38
N HIS A 238 -5.34 -10.03 -2.12
CA HIS A 238 -6.29 -11.04 -2.60
C HIS A 238 -6.57 -10.98 -4.12
N ILE A 239 -5.53 -10.57 -4.88
CA ILE A 239 -5.62 -10.43 -6.33
C ILE A 239 -5.76 -11.83 -6.96
N LYS A 240 -6.72 -11.98 -7.89
CA LYS A 240 -6.84 -13.16 -8.74
C LYS A 240 -5.77 -13.13 -9.83
N ILE A 241 -4.54 -13.45 -9.41
CA ILE A 241 -3.32 -13.30 -10.22
C ILE A 241 -3.39 -14.14 -11.49
N SER A 242 -3.91 -15.39 -11.38
CA SER A 242 -4.05 -16.30 -12.51
C SER A 242 -5.07 -15.83 -13.56
N GLU A 243 -6.05 -15.01 -13.16
CA GLU A 243 -7.01 -14.40 -14.08
C GLU A 243 -6.47 -13.13 -14.75
N TRP A 244 -5.57 -12.41 -14.05
CA TRP A 244 -5.00 -11.17 -14.56
C TRP A 244 -3.82 -11.39 -15.49
N LEU A 245 -2.92 -12.35 -15.20
CA LEU A 245 -1.72 -12.57 -16.01
C LEU A 245 -2.02 -12.81 -17.50
N PRO A 246 -3.04 -13.61 -17.91
CA PRO A 246 -3.38 -13.74 -19.33
C PRO A 246 -3.78 -12.43 -19.98
N LYS A 247 -4.52 -11.56 -19.29
CA LYS A 247 -4.94 -10.24 -19.79
C LYS A 247 -3.74 -9.30 -19.96
N VAL A 248 -2.79 -9.37 -19.03
CA VAL A 248 -1.52 -8.62 -19.11
C VAL A 248 -0.73 -9.04 -20.33
N ASP A 249 -0.62 -10.35 -20.56
CA ASP A 249 0.11 -10.89 -21.71
C ASP A 249 -0.54 -10.52 -23.04
N GLU A 250 -1.86 -10.65 -23.15
CA GLU A 250 -2.64 -10.25 -24.31
C GLU A 250 -2.44 -8.77 -24.66
N LEU A 251 -2.39 -7.89 -23.65
CA LEU A 251 -2.27 -6.44 -23.85
C LEU A 251 -0.86 -5.99 -24.20
N LEU A 252 0.17 -6.59 -23.57
CA LEU A 252 1.54 -6.08 -23.61
C LEU A 252 2.48 -6.86 -24.53
N ASN A 253 2.10 -8.06 -24.95
CA ASN A 253 2.90 -8.95 -25.77
C ASN A 253 2.63 -8.82 -27.29
N THR A 254 2.03 -7.71 -27.71
CA THR A 254 1.65 -7.46 -29.11
C THR A 254 2.60 -6.52 -29.83
#